data_c80689faebefb11cdc27fb591f9eb31e
#
_entry.id   c80689faebefb11cdc27fb591f9eb31e
#
_cell.length_a   1.000
_cell.length_b   1.000
_cell.length_c   1.000
_cell.angle_alpha   90.00
_cell.angle_beta   90.00
_cell.angle_gamma   90.00
#
_symmetry.space_group_name_H-M   'P 1'
#
loop_
_entity.id
_entity.type
_entity.pdbx_description
1 polymer ?
#
loop_
_entity_poly.entity_id
_entity_poly.type
_entity_poly.pdbx_seq_one_letter_code
_entity_poly.pdbx_strand_id
1 'polypeptide(L)'
;YERVNNMNNNESTGNCINEILSVILVLQQNACPESCLDSCDRPVLGGGPNCLICNTRPVMLYTCGGNGTPWSMPTTKDTTISCAGDNADNCSKVFRVEKIEGNCCTFRVLADNTDEASLNPYVATNSFFTMDCDCLCAIKCLSDTYVDCV
;
A
#
# COMPACT_ATOMS: atom_id res chain seq x y z
N TYR A 1 -9.24 -17.97 48.25
CA TYR A 1 -8.80 -16.72 47.61
C TYR A 1 -8.70 -16.94 46.13
N GLU A 2 -9.80 -16.76 45.47
CA GLU A 2 -9.85 -16.80 44.03
C GLU A 2 -9.19 -15.53 43.48
N ARG A 3 -8.04 -15.72 42.94
CA ARG A 3 -7.58 -14.76 41.91
C ARG A 3 -8.39 -15.01 40.68
N VAL A 4 -9.35 -14.20 40.48
CA VAL A 4 -9.90 -14.03 39.16
C VAL A 4 -8.82 -13.34 38.32
N ASN A 5 -7.91 -14.12 37.78
CA ASN A 5 -7.12 -13.72 36.68
C ASN A 5 -7.99 -13.79 35.44
N ASN A 6 -8.91 -12.91 35.37
CA ASN A 6 -9.57 -12.62 34.14
C ASN A 6 -8.69 -11.61 33.40
N MET A 7 -7.53 -12.08 33.04
CA MET A 7 -6.75 -11.51 32.00
C MET A 7 -7.33 -12.04 30.69
N ASN A 8 -8.41 -11.47 30.29
CA ASN A 8 -8.72 -11.38 28.89
C ASN A 8 -7.67 -10.44 28.29
N ASN A 9 -6.48 -10.93 28.25
CA ASN A 9 -5.49 -10.45 27.32
C ASN A 9 -5.93 -10.96 25.95
N ASN A 10 -6.96 -10.39 25.42
CA ASN A 10 -7.02 -10.13 24.01
C ASN A 10 -5.94 -9.06 23.76
N GLU A 11 -4.73 -9.40 24.08
CA GLU A 11 -3.63 -8.82 23.38
C GLU A 11 -3.83 -9.22 21.93
N SER A 12 -4.42 -8.33 21.20
CA SER A 12 -4.30 -8.30 19.78
C SER A 12 -2.80 -8.41 19.53
N THR A 13 -2.36 -9.59 19.15
CA THR A 13 -1.00 -9.84 18.69
C THR A 13 -0.78 -9.22 17.30
N GLY A 14 -1.66 -8.29 16.90
CA GLY A 14 -1.48 -7.47 15.72
C GLY A 14 -0.30 -6.54 15.94
N ASN A 15 0.71 -6.61 15.08
CA ASN A 15 1.71 -5.58 15.07
C ASN A 15 1.07 -4.26 14.61
N CYS A 16 1.60 -3.14 15.07
CA CYS A 16 1.04 -1.82 14.74
C CYS A 16 1.06 -1.54 13.23
N ILE A 17 1.97 -2.14 12.48
CA ILE A 17 2.09 -1.99 11.03
C ILE A 17 0.90 -2.61 10.33
N ASN A 18 0.46 -3.79 10.75
CA ASN A 18 -0.74 -4.42 10.20
C ASN A 18 -1.97 -3.54 10.41
N GLU A 19 -2.11 -2.94 11.58
CA GLU A 19 -3.22 -2.02 11.86
C GLU A 19 -3.17 -0.78 10.97
N ILE A 20 -2.02 -0.19 10.79
CA ILE A 20 -1.84 0.98 9.93
C ILE A 20 -2.13 0.63 8.47
N LEU A 21 -1.62 -0.49 7.98
CA LEU A 21 -1.89 -0.97 6.62
C LEU A 21 -3.38 -1.25 6.41
N SER A 22 -4.06 -1.77 7.42
CA SER A 22 -5.51 -2.00 7.37
C SER A 22 -6.29 -0.69 7.25
N VAL A 23 -5.89 0.34 7.96
CA VAL A 23 -6.47 1.68 7.83
C VAL A 23 -6.24 2.24 6.44
N ILE A 24 -5.03 2.13 5.91
CA ILE A 24 -4.69 2.60 4.56
C ILE A 24 -5.56 1.87 3.52
N LEU A 25 -5.70 0.55 3.66
CA LEU A 25 -6.52 -0.25 2.75
C LEU A 25 -7.98 0.22 2.73
N VAL A 26 -8.57 0.46 3.90
CA VAL A 26 -9.95 0.97 4.02
C VAL A 26 -10.07 2.36 3.37
N LEU A 27 -9.12 3.25 3.61
CA LEU A 27 -9.11 4.58 2.99
C LEU A 27 -9.04 4.49 1.46
N GLN A 28 -8.22 3.59 0.93
CA GLN A 28 -8.09 3.39 -0.51
C GLN A 28 -9.36 2.78 -1.13
N GLN A 29 -10.00 1.85 -0.46
CA GLN A 29 -11.25 1.22 -0.91
C GLN A 29 -12.43 2.20 -0.94
N ASN A 30 -12.42 3.19 -0.06
CA ASN A 30 -13.45 4.21 0.03
C ASN A 30 -13.14 5.47 -0.78
N ALA A 31 -11.95 5.57 -1.32
CA ALA A 31 -11.51 6.69 -2.12
C ALA A 31 -12.05 6.54 -3.54
N CYS A 32 -13.15 7.13 -3.84
CA CYS A 32 -13.69 7.21 -5.19
C CYS A 32 -14.23 5.88 -5.77
N PRO A 33 -15.36 5.38 -5.30
CA PRO A 33 -16.04 4.30 -6.01
C PRO A 33 -16.37 4.74 -7.45
N GLU A 34 -16.39 3.79 -8.39
CA GLU A 34 -16.73 4.04 -9.80
C GLU A 34 -18.01 4.84 -9.98
N SER A 35 -18.95 4.74 -9.05
CA SER A 35 -20.18 5.54 -9.00
C SER A 35 -19.94 7.04 -8.77
N CYS A 36 -18.74 7.47 -8.49
CA CYS A 36 -18.41 8.89 -8.43
C CYS A 36 -18.47 9.56 -9.80
N LEU A 37 -18.45 8.82 -10.88
CA LEU A 37 -18.24 9.39 -12.19
C LEU A 37 -19.50 9.94 -12.83
N ASP A 38 -20.70 9.36 -12.61
CA ASP A 38 -21.87 9.68 -13.43
C ASP A 38 -23.21 9.70 -12.67
N SER A 39 -23.23 9.87 -11.37
CA SER A 39 -24.47 9.88 -10.61
C SER A 39 -25.06 11.29 -10.50
N CYS A 40 -26.31 11.45 -10.91
CA CYS A 40 -27.03 12.73 -10.81
C CYS A 40 -27.33 13.15 -9.36
N ASP A 41 -27.22 12.24 -8.43
CA ASP A 41 -27.43 12.45 -6.98
C ASP A 41 -26.14 12.76 -6.22
N ARG A 42 -25.07 13.11 -6.93
CA ARG A 42 -23.84 13.56 -6.29
C ARG A 42 -24.10 14.78 -5.41
N PRO A 43 -23.69 14.75 -4.15
CA PRO A 43 -23.89 15.89 -3.25
C PRO A 43 -22.99 17.09 -3.55
N VAL A 44 -22.05 16.97 -4.51
CA VAL A 44 -21.06 18.00 -4.81
C VAL A 44 -20.96 18.22 -6.32
N LEU A 45 -21.04 19.47 -6.74
CA LEU A 45 -20.85 19.86 -8.13
C LEU A 45 -19.38 19.72 -8.56
N GLY A 46 -19.19 19.24 -9.79
CA GLY A 46 -17.86 19.21 -10.42
C GLY A 46 -16.94 18.09 -9.97
N GLY A 47 -17.46 17.07 -9.36
CA GLY A 47 -16.61 16.01 -8.81
C GLY A 47 -15.91 16.45 -7.55
N GLY A 48 -16.27 15.85 -6.42
CA GLY A 48 -15.58 16.14 -5.18
C GLY A 48 -14.05 16.06 -5.39
N PRO A 49 -13.29 17.05 -4.92
CA PRO A 49 -11.84 17.09 -5.17
C PRO A 49 -11.13 15.83 -4.71
N ASN A 50 -11.67 15.10 -3.75
CA ASN A 50 -11.07 13.87 -3.22
C ASN A 50 -11.24 12.65 -4.15
N CYS A 51 -12.22 12.65 -5.04
CA CYS A 51 -12.46 11.54 -5.96
C CYS A 51 -11.49 11.51 -7.15
N LEU A 52 -10.96 12.66 -7.52
CA LEU A 52 -10.09 12.81 -8.69
C LEU A 52 -8.62 12.92 -8.32
N ILE A 53 -8.30 13.13 -7.04
CA ILE A 53 -6.96 13.50 -6.61
C ILE A 53 -6.19 12.35 -5.98
N CYS A 54 -6.84 11.54 -5.14
CA CYS A 54 -6.13 10.52 -4.37
C CYS A 54 -6.96 9.25 -4.20
N ASN A 55 -6.40 8.14 -4.65
CA ASN A 55 -6.94 6.79 -4.38
C ASN A 55 -5.89 5.86 -3.76
N THR A 56 -4.71 6.37 -3.52
CA THR A 56 -3.57 5.57 -3.10
C THR A 56 -2.73 6.33 -2.08
N ARG A 57 -2.39 5.65 -1.00
CA ARG A 57 -1.31 6.06 -0.09
C ARG A 57 -0.13 5.13 -0.30
N PRO A 58 0.86 5.52 -1.11
CA PRO A 58 2.01 4.70 -1.37
C PRO A 58 2.83 4.51 -0.09
N VAL A 59 3.43 3.35 0.06
CA VAL A 59 4.26 3.01 1.20
C VAL A 59 5.60 2.45 0.76
N MET A 60 6.62 2.71 1.57
CA MET A 60 7.89 2.01 1.55
C MET A 60 7.96 1.08 2.75
N LEU A 61 8.53 -0.08 2.54
CA LEU A 61 8.57 -1.17 3.54
C LEU A 61 10.01 -1.44 3.97
N TYR A 62 10.17 -1.69 5.25
CA TYR A 62 11.48 -2.03 5.85
C TYR A 62 11.33 -3.31 6.63
N THR A 63 12.05 -4.35 6.23
CA THR A 63 12.10 -5.61 6.95
C THR A 63 13.06 -5.56 8.11
N CYS A 64 12.82 -6.41 9.11
CA CYS A 64 13.67 -6.42 10.32
C CYS A 64 15.11 -6.84 10.04
N GLY A 65 15.36 -7.60 8.98
CA GLY A 65 16.70 -8.02 8.56
C GLY A 65 17.38 -7.12 7.53
N GLY A 66 16.74 -6.02 7.13
CA GLY A 66 17.19 -5.22 5.99
C GLY A 66 18.18 -4.10 6.30
N ASN A 67 18.62 -3.95 7.53
CA ASN A 67 19.58 -2.91 7.96
C ASN A 67 19.22 -1.48 7.55
N GLY A 68 17.92 -1.15 7.56
CA GLY A 68 17.43 0.17 7.16
C GLY A 68 17.32 0.36 5.64
N THR A 69 17.60 -0.67 4.86
CA THR A 69 17.41 -0.63 3.41
C THR A 69 15.94 -0.89 3.07
N PRO A 70 15.30 -0.05 2.23
CA PRO A 70 13.94 -0.29 1.80
C PRO A 70 13.80 -1.61 1.04
N TRP A 71 12.69 -2.31 1.27
CA TRP A 71 12.33 -3.50 0.49
C TRP A 71 12.12 -3.11 -0.97
N SER A 72 12.64 -3.92 -1.88
CA SER A 72 12.58 -3.67 -3.32
C SER A 72 12.08 -4.90 -4.05
N MET A 73 11.19 -4.69 -5.00
CA MET A 73 10.58 -5.74 -5.80
C MET A 73 10.57 -5.38 -7.28
N PRO A 74 10.62 -6.38 -8.17
CA PRO A 74 10.54 -6.14 -9.61
C PRO A 74 9.21 -5.48 -10.01
N THR A 75 9.27 -4.58 -10.97
CA THR A 75 8.08 -3.93 -11.54
C THR A 75 7.37 -4.80 -12.57
N THR A 76 7.98 -5.90 -12.98
CA THR A 76 7.45 -6.86 -13.94
C THR A 76 7.43 -8.27 -13.35
N LYS A 77 6.81 -9.20 -14.06
CA LYS A 77 6.80 -10.62 -13.69
C LYS A 77 8.02 -11.39 -14.23
N ASP A 78 9.02 -10.72 -14.76
CA ASP A 78 10.25 -11.33 -15.23
C ASP A 78 11.02 -11.94 -14.06
N THR A 79 11.23 -13.24 -14.10
CA THR A 79 11.89 -14.00 -13.03
C THR A 79 13.41 -13.84 -13.01
N THR A 80 13.98 -13.21 -14.03
CA THR A 80 15.44 -12.99 -14.12
C THR A 80 15.88 -11.70 -13.42
N ILE A 81 14.95 -10.84 -13.03
CA ILE A 81 15.25 -9.57 -12.40
C ILE A 81 15.57 -9.78 -10.92
N SER A 82 16.74 -9.32 -10.51
CA SER A 82 17.16 -9.27 -9.11
C SER A 82 17.15 -7.83 -8.62
N CYS A 83 16.51 -7.58 -7.49
CA CYS A 83 16.41 -6.26 -6.86
C CYS A 83 17.37 -6.09 -5.67
N ALA A 84 18.39 -6.92 -5.58
CA ALA A 84 19.45 -6.78 -4.59
C ALA A 84 20.46 -5.74 -5.07
N GLY A 85 20.66 -4.67 -4.28
CA GLY A 85 21.60 -3.60 -4.58
C GLY A 85 20.97 -2.34 -5.18
N ASP A 86 21.81 -1.37 -5.49
CA ASP A 86 21.38 -0.01 -5.89
C ASP A 86 21.02 0.13 -7.39
N ASN A 87 21.19 -0.92 -8.20
CA ASN A 87 20.94 -0.90 -9.64
C ASN A 87 19.59 -1.51 -9.96
N ALA A 88 18.58 -0.69 -9.87
CA ALA A 88 17.23 -1.19 -9.92
C ALA A 88 16.40 -0.54 -11.03
N ASP A 89 16.86 -0.58 -12.28
CA ASP A 89 16.09 -0.04 -13.40
C ASP A 89 14.72 -0.70 -13.57
N ASN A 90 14.58 -1.95 -13.14
CA ASN A 90 13.33 -2.70 -13.20
C ASN A 90 12.78 -3.06 -11.81
N CYS A 91 13.17 -2.33 -10.80
CA CYS A 91 12.74 -2.54 -9.42
C CYS A 91 12.12 -1.28 -8.84
N SER A 92 11.22 -1.47 -7.90
CA SER A 92 10.60 -0.36 -7.16
C SER A 92 10.63 -0.63 -5.68
N LYS A 93 10.69 0.44 -4.93
CA LYS A 93 10.60 0.49 -3.46
C LYS A 93 9.28 1.08 -2.98
N VAL A 94 8.37 1.35 -3.90
CA VAL A 94 7.08 1.99 -3.64
C VAL A 94 5.95 1.01 -3.93
N PHE A 95 5.06 0.85 -2.97
CA PHE A 95 4.02 -0.17 -3.02
C PHE A 95 2.66 0.41 -2.63
N ARG A 96 1.62 -0.25 -3.12
CA ARG A 96 0.23 -0.01 -2.72
C ARG A 96 -0.30 -1.26 -2.05
N VAL A 97 -0.84 -1.13 -0.83
CA VAL A 97 -1.50 -2.26 -0.18
C VAL A 97 -2.82 -2.57 -0.89
N GLU A 98 -3.01 -3.84 -1.26
CA GLU A 98 -4.19 -4.30 -2.00
C GLU A 98 -5.07 -5.20 -1.16
N LYS A 99 -4.50 -5.97 -0.25
CA LYS A 99 -5.22 -6.97 0.52
C LYS A 99 -4.49 -7.29 1.81
N ILE A 100 -5.26 -7.52 2.86
CA ILE A 100 -4.75 -8.03 4.14
C ILE A 100 -5.65 -9.16 4.59
N GLU A 101 -5.05 -10.31 4.80
CA GLU A 101 -5.71 -11.49 5.37
C GLU A 101 -4.87 -12.04 6.53
N GLY A 102 -5.34 -11.82 7.75
CA GLY A 102 -4.55 -12.19 8.93
C GLY A 102 -3.20 -11.49 8.93
N ASN A 103 -2.12 -12.26 8.94
CA ASN A 103 -0.75 -11.74 8.85
C ASN A 103 -0.22 -11.61 7.42
N CYS A 104 -1.01 -11.98 6.41
CA CYS A 104 -0.61 -11.89 5.01
C CYS A 104 -0.99 -10.55 4.43
N CYS A 105 -0.02 -9.77 4.03
CA CYS A 105 -0.18 -8.49 3.37
C CYS A 105 0.20 -8.61 1.90
N THR A 106 -0.72 -8.25 1.01
CA THR A 106 -0.48 -8.25 -0.44
C THR A 106 -0.33 -6.82 -0.93
N PHE A 107 0.72 -6.59 -1.67
CA PHE A 107 1.07 -5.30 -2.23
C PHE A 107 1.16 -5.37 -3.75
N ARG A 108 0.76 -4.29 -4.38
CA ARG A 108 1.07 -3.99 -5.77
C ARG A 108 2.32 -3.16 -5.84
N VAL A 109 3.22 -3.51 -6.74
CA VAL A 109 4.40 -2.71 -7.02
C VAL A 109 4.00 -1.52 -7.88
N LEU A 110 4.41 -0.33 -7.48
CA LEU A 110 4.20 0.90 -8.24
C LEU A 110 5.50 1.28 -8.93
N ALA A 111 5.42 1.63 -10.20
CA ALA A 111 6.56 2.13 -10.96
C ALA A 111 6.50 3.66 -11.07
N ASP A 112 7.65 4.28 -11.32
CA ASP A 112 7.70 5.69 -11.60
C ASP A 112 6.96 6.01 -12.91
N ASN A 113 6.18 7.07 -12.90
CA ASN A 113 5.52 7.56 -14.09
C ASN A 113 6.51 8.33 -14.95
N THR A 114 6.76 7.83 -16.15
CA THR A 114 7.69 8.45 -17.11
C THR A 114 7.03 9.53 -17.96
N ASP A 115 5.73 9.71 -17.87
CA ASP A 115 5.00 10.77 -18.55
C ASP A 115 5.17 12.09 -17.80
N GLU A 116 6.04 12.96 -18.32
CA GLU A 116 6.31 14.27 -17.73
C GLU A 116 5.10 15.22 -17.75
N ALA A 117 4.13 14.96 -18.62
CA ALA A 117 2.89 15.74 -18.69
C ALA A 117 1.89 15.33 -17.58
N SER A 118 2.07 14.20 -16.93
CA SER A 118 1.23 13.74 -15.85
C SER A 118 1.68 14.32 -14.51
N LEU A 119 0.69 14.70 -13.70
CA LEU A 119 0.92 15.11 -12.31
C LEU A 119 1.02 13.92 -11.34
N ASN A 120 0.75 12.71 -11.82
CA ASN A 120 0.77 11.51 -11.01
C ASN A 120 2.18 10.90 -11.01
N PRO A 121 2.81 10.75 -9.83
CA PRO A 121 4.21 10.31 -9.77
C PRO A 121 4.39 8.82 -10.06
N TYR A 122 3.34 8.01 -9.95
CA TYR A 122 3.42 6.56 -10.06
C TYR A 122 2.40 6.01 -11.04
N VAL A 123 2.73 4.86 -11.60
CA VAL A 123 1.84 4.03 -12.41
C VAL A 123 1.70 2.64 -11.78
N ALA A 124 0.53 2.04 -11.93
CA ALA A 124 0.26 0.69 -11.48
C ALA A 124 0.99 -0.32 -12.38
N THR A 125 1.52 -1.36 -11.77
CA THR A 125 2.06 -2.53 -12.47
C THR A 125 1.21 -3.76 -12.21
N ASN A 126 1.45 -4.82 -12.97
CA ASN A 126 0.88 -6.14 -12.71
C ASN A 126 1.76 -7.01 -11.82
N SER A 127 2.73 -6.42 -11.16
CA SER A 127 3.59 -7.11 -10.22
C SER A 127 3.02 -6.96 -8.81
N PHE A 128 2.73 -8.09 -8.20
CA PHE A 128 2.22 -8.21 -6.84
C PHE A 128 3.11 -9.12 -6.02
N PHE A 129 3.14 -8.91 -4.74
CA PHE A 129 3.75 -9.85 -3.82
C PHE A 129 2.98 -9.89 -2.51
N THR A 130 3.07 -11.00 -1.83
CA THR A 130 2.50 -11.19 -0.50
C THR A 130 3.63 -11.48 0.47
N MET A 131 3.60 -10.81 1.60
CA MET A 131 4.57 -11.05 2.67
C MET A 131 3.85 -11.24 4.00
N ASP A 132 4.57 -11.83 4.94
CA ASP A 132 4.15 -11.86 6.33
C ASP A 132 4.35 -10.45 6.92
N CYS A 133 3.27 -9.85 7.41
CA CYS A 133 3.35 -8.52 8.01
C CYS A 133 4.28 -8.49 9.24
N ASP A 134 4.52 -9.62 9.90
CA ASP A 134 5.43 -9.73 11.03
C ASP A 134 6.91 -9.56 10.63
N CYS A 135 7.22 -9.68 9.35
CA CYS A 135 8.56 -9.41 8.82
C CYS A 135 8.86 -7.91 8.69
N LEU A 136 7.87 -7.05 8.82
CA LEU A 136 8.01 -5.60 8.70
C LEU A 136 8.36 -4.99 10.05
N CYS A 137 9.43 -4.24 10.11
CA CYS A 137 9.83 -3.46 11.28
C CYS A 137 9.50 -1.98 11.17
N ALA A 138 9.38 -1.46 9.95
CA ALA A 138 8.97 -0.09 9.71
C ALA A 138 8.24 0.04 8.38
N ILE A 139 7.36 1.02 8.31
CA ILE A 139 6.78 1.51 7.06
C ILE A 139 6.93 3.03 7.00
N LYS A 140 7.08 3.54 5.78
CA LYS A 140 7.06 4.96 5.50
C LYS A 140 5.92 5.25 4.54
N CYS A 141 4.98 6.08 4.98
CA CYS A 141 3.91 6.54 4.11
C CYS A 141 4.40 7.72 3.27
N LEU A 142 4.15 7.64 1.97
CA LEU A 142 4.41 8.72 1.05
C LEU A 142 3.15 9.57 0.87
N SER A 143 3.25 10.66 0.13
CA SER A 143 2.12 11.54 -0.12
C SER A 143 1.01 10.83 -0.87
N ASP A 144 -0.22 11.03 -0.43
CA ASP A 144 -1.39 10.51 -1.12
C ASP A 144 -1.42 10.99 -2.56
N THR A 145 -1.76 10.10 -3.47
CA THR A 145 -1.77 10.39 -4.89
C THR A 145 -2.84 9.58 -5.62
N TYR A 146 -3.06 9.92 -6.86
CA TYR A 146 -3.89 9.15 -7.77
C TYR A 146 -3.00 8.18 -8.56
N VAL A 147 -3.42 6.93 -8.62
CA VAL A 147 -2.83 5.90 -9.48
C VAL A 147 -3.95 5.34 -10.35
N ASP A 148 -3.73 5.36 -11.65
CA ASP A 148 -4.71 4.88 -12.62
C ASP A 148 -4.77 3.35 -12.62
N CYS A 149 -5.95 2.80 -12.87
CA CYS A 149 -6.17 1.34 -13.01
C CYS A 149 -5.90 0.51 -11.74
N VAL A 150 -6.15 1.05 -10.60
CA VAL A 150 -6.08 0.30 -9.33
C VAL A 150 -7.44 -0.03 -8.74
#